data_8e3f128751f512859c4390163859a806
#
_entry.id   8e3f128751f512859c4390163859a806
#
_cell.length_a   1.000
_cell.length_b   1.000
_cell.length_c   1.000
_cell.angle_alpha   90.00
_cell.angle_beta   90.00
_cell.angle_gamma   90.00
#
_symmetry.space_group_name_H-M   'P 1'
#
loop_
_entity.id
_entity.type
_entity.pdbx_description
1 polymer ?
#
loop_
_entity_poly.entity_id
_entity_poly.type
_entity_poly.pdbx_seq_one_letter_code
_entity_poly.pdbx_strand_id
1 'polypeptide(L)'
;MARWLLGLKRDELSAQKTFRMLNAFIVHKGDLLQQNRLSKAEMAHLRLAAGAAMLKICEQKGVGDQFTAEQFYNLSHLMIDEVPQVREAFATKLHKGLSKGIPNKCLPLDFMGMYALAGREPERRIRALVRQYMLADVVRRREYVRNITVGTKVERAVSQLPHILPDYMLVFAVPILTHDPAFTAYDNVAQLKVVKNCLWFILEPLIMRNDFYCYGFYKSLVERMKVHKDALNETDDAVNYKMWAVCDLAMSVIWSRSGSFELRDFPADARIPTMYFAPQTEYFANTRVFLPPELQFQPKRQATTEGNNTRSKKRPRPLPERENANDVEPSEASDTQIQLPGLENPPETELEEPQAKRAVSD
;
A
#
# COMPACT_ATOMS: atom_id res chain seq x y z
N MET A 1 16.03 -25.38 2.75
CA MET A 1 15.06 -25.60 1.67
C MET A 1 15.01 -24.43 0.68
N ALA A 2 14.61 -23.18 1.04
CA ALA A 2 14.59 -22.06 0.09
C ALA A 2 15.92 -21.84 -0.65
N ARG A 3 17.07 -21.85 0.03
CA ARG A 3 18.40 -21.72 -0.62
C ARG A 3 18.70 -22.87 -1.58
N TRP A 4 18.27 -24.08 -1.26
CA TRP A 4 18.45 -25.24 -2.14
C TRP A 4 17.58 -25.09 -3.39
N LEU A 5 16.32 -24.73 -3.24
CA LEU A 5 15.41 -24.49 -4.36
C LEU A 5 15.91 -23.40 -5.30
N LEU A 6 16.50 -22.32 -4.75
CA LEU A 6 17.09 -21.23 -5.54
C LEU A 6 18.36 -21.68 -6.32
N GLY A 7 18.99 -22.78 -5.92
CA GLY A 7 20.09 -23.41 -6.63
C GLY A 7 19.64 -24.32 -7.78
N LEU A 8 18.38 -24.77 -7.77
CA LEU A 8 17.80 -25.58 -8.84
C LEU A 8 17.31 -24.66 -9.97
N LYS A 9 17.86 -24.81 -11.15
CA LYS A 9 17.44 -24.05 -12.31
C LYS A 9 16.05 -24.51 -12.77
N ARG A 10 14.98 -23.71 -12.45
CA ARG A 10 13.63 -23.83 -13.00
C ARG A 10 12.91 -25.17 -12.72
N ASP A 11 13.04 -25.73 -11.54
CA ASP A 11 12.21 -26.86 -11.12
C ASP A 11 10.88 -26.35 -10.56
N GLU A 12 9.88 -26.23 -11.43
CA GLU A 12 8.55 -25.75 -11.09
C GLU A 12 7.83 -26.66 -10.10
N LEU A 13 7.96 -27.97 -10.24
CA LEU A 13 7.32 -28.94 -9.34
C LEU A 13 7.88 -28.85 -7.92
N SER A 14 9.20 -28.72 -7.78
CA SER A 14 9.83 -28.52 -6.48
C SER A 14 9.45 -27.17 -5.87
N ALA A 15 9.29 -26.12 -6.71
CA ALA A 15 8.80 -24.83 -6.25
C ALA A 15 7.38 -24.91 -5.69
N GLN A 16 6.46 -25.52 -6.44
CA GLN A 16 5.07 -25.71 -6.02
C GLN A 16 4.96 -26.52 -4.73
N LYS A 17 5.69 -27.65 -4.63
CA LYS A 17 5.72 -28.49 -3.41
C LYS A 17 6.27 -27.71 -2.21
N THR A 18 7.32 -26.91 -2.43
CA THR A 18 7.91 -26.08 -1.38
C THR A 18 6.94 -25.00 -0.90
N PHE A 19 6.28 -24.29 -1.82
CA PHE A 19 5.27 -23.29 -1.45
C PHE A 19 4.10 -23.91 -0.69
N ARG A 20 3.57 -25.05 -1.14
CA ARG A 20 2.48 -25.77 -0.43
C ARG A 20 2.89 -26.11 0.99
N MET A 21 4.09 -26.65 1.19
CA MET A 21 4.59 -27.01 2.51
C MET A 21 4.78 -25.78 3.40
N LEU A 22 5.38 -24.71 2.89
CA LEU A 22 5.56 -23.47 3.65
C LEU A 22 4.21 -22.81 3.99
N ASN A 23 3.27 -22.80 3.04
CA ASN A 23 1.91 -22.30 3.25
C ASN A 23 1.20 -23.08 4.36
N ALA A 24 1.36 -24.41 4.42
CA ALA A 24 0.76 -25.22 5.46
C ALA A 24 1.20 -24.80 6.89
N PHE A 25 2.45 -24.38 7.08
CA PHE A 25 2.89 -23.82 8.38
C PHE A 25 2.17 -22.52 8.76
N ILE A 26 1.79 -21.72 7.78
CA ILE A 26 1.03 -20.48 8.04
C ILE A 26 -0.42 -20.81 8.36
N VAL A 27 -1.08 -21.62 7.52
CA VAL A 27 -2.49 -22.01 7.65
C VAL A 27 -2.75 -22.74 8.96
N HIS A 28 -1.88 -23.71 9.32
CA HIS A 28 -1.97 -24.47 10.57
C HIS A 28 -1.32 -23.75 11.76
N LYS A 29 -1.12 -22.44 11.67
CA LYS A 29 -0.59 -21.58 12.75
C LYS A 29 0.73 -22.06 13.37
N GLY A 30 1.54 -22.79 12.62
CA GLY A 30 2.83 -23.33 13.05
C GLY A 30 2.79 -24.77 13.58
N ASP A 31 1.62 -25.31 13.89
CA ASP A 31 1.47 -26.72 14.30
C ASP A 31 0.96 -27.58 13.13
N LEU A 32 1.87 -27.93 12.22
CA LEU A 32 1.54 -28.69 11.01
C LEU A 32 0.88 -30.04 11.31
N LEU A 33 1.27 -30.68 12.42
CA LEU A 33 0.77 -32.01 12.81
C LEU A 33 -0.46 -31.93 13.72
N GLN A 34 -0.85 -30.72 14.16
CA GLN A 34 -1.99 -30.46 15.05
C GLN A 34 -1.97 -31.29 16.34
N GLN A 35 -0.77 -31.58 16.85
CA GLN A 35 -0.58 -32.43 18.03
C GLN A 35 -0.53 -31.62 19.34
N ASN A 36 -0.59 -30.30 19.27
CA ASN A 36 -0.51 -29.38 20.43
C ASN A 36 0.73 -29.63 21.34
N ARG A 37 1.84 -30.10 20.73
CA ARG A 37 3.10 -30.35 21.44
C ARG A 37 4.07 -29.18 21.41
N LEU A 38 3.82 -28.21 20.51
CA LEU A 38 4.67 -27.05 20.33
C LEU A 38 4.21 -25.90 21.23
N SER A 39 5.16 -25.18 21.79
CA SER A 39 4.89 -23.94 22.50
C SER A 39 4.44 -22.83 21.53
N LYS A 40 3.74 -21.82 22.06
CA LYS A 40 3.33 -20.66 21.26
C LYS A 40 4.51 -19.96 20.59
N ALA A 41 5.67 -19.92 21.25
CA ALA A 41 6.88 -19.32 20.71
C ALA A 41 7.43 -20.12 19.52
N GLU A 42 7.50 -21.46 19.63
CA GLU A 42 7.93 -22.32 18.53
C GLU A 42 7.00 -22.20 17.32
N MET A 43 5.69 -22.23 17.54
CA MET A 43 4.69 -22.03 16.49
C MET A 43 4.85 -20.67 15.79
N ALA A 44 5.09 -19.60 16.55
CA ALA A 44 5.35 -18.28 16.02
C ALA A 44 6.63 -18.22 15.16
N HIS A 45 7.70 -18.87 15.63
CA HIS A 45 8.95 -18.97 14.88
C HIS A 45 8.78 -19.76 13.58
N LEU A 46 8.00 -20.85 13.59
CA LEU A 46 7.74 -21.65 12.40
C LEU A 46 6.95 -20.87 11.35
N ARG A 47 5.91 -20.12 11.75
CA ARG A 47 5.16 -19.24 10.85
C ARG A 47 6.06 -18.17 10.22
N LEU A 48 6.85 -17.49 11.06
CA LEU A 48 7.78 -16.45 10.58
C LEU A 48 8.86 -17.02 9.65
N ALA A 49 9.41 -18.19 9.98
CA ALA A 49 10.41 -18.85 9.14
C ALA A 49 9.83 -19.27 7.78
N ALA A 50 8.61 -19.80 7.77
CA ALA A 50 7.90 -20.15 6.55
C ALA A 50 7.67 -18.91 5.67
N GLY A 51 7.10 -17.84 6.23
CA GLY A 51 6.87 -16.59 5.50
C GLY A 51 8.15 -15.96 4.97
N ALA A 52 9.22 -15.93 5.78
CA ALA A 52 10.52 -15.44 5.34
C ALA A 52 11.13 -16.26 4.20
N ALA A 53 10.92 -17.58 4.20
CA ALA A 53 11.35 -18.47 3.13
C ALA A 53 10.55 -18.20 1.84
N MET A 54 9.22 -18.01 1.95
CA MET A 54 8.36 -17.67 0.80
C MET A 54 8.78 -16.34 0.17
N LEU A 55 8.97 -15.27 0.97
CA LEU A 55 9.47 -13.99 0.47
C LEU A 55 10.80 -14.17 -0.27
N LYS A 56 11.72 -14.96 0.30
CA LYS A 56 13.03 -15.20 -0.30
C LYS A 56 12.96 -15.91 -1.64
N ILE A 57 12.03 -16.84 -1.82
CA ILE A 57 11.81 -17.56 -3.08
C ILE A 57 11.19 -16.61 -4.11
N CYS A 58 10.22 -15.79 -3.72
CA CYS A 58 9.54 -14.83 -4.60
C CYS A 58 10.44 -13.67 -5.09
N GLU A 59 11.61 -13.45 -4.48
CA GLU A 59 12.61 -12.52 -5.03
C GLU A 59 13.19 -13.00 -6.37
N GLN A 60 13.09 -14.29 -6.68
CA GLN A 60 13.66 -14.86 -7.89
C GLN A 60 12.58 -15.12 -8.93
N LYS A 61 12.65 -14.41 -10.05
CA LYS A 61 11.78 -14.61 -11.21
C LYS A 61 11.91 -16.04 -11.75
N GLY A 62 10.81 -16.59 -12.21
CA GLY A 62 10.69 -17.95 -12.70
C GLY A 62 10.30 -18.95 -11.60
N VAL A 63 10.95 -18.93 -10.46
CA VAL A 63 10.56 -19.77 -9.30
C VAL A 63 9.38 -19.13 -8.54
N GLY A 64 9.42 -17.81 -8.36
CA GLY A 64 8.35 -17.05 -7.72
C GLY A 64 7.03 -17.07 -8.50
N ASP A 65 7.08 -17.33 -9.80
CA ASP A 65 5.89 -17.38 -10.66
C ASP A 65 4.97 -18.58 -10.36
N GLN A 66 5.45 -19.54 -9.56
CA GLN A 66 4.66 -20.66 -9.05
C GLN A 66 3.87 -20.34 -7.77
N PHE A 67 3.93 -19.10 -7.32
CA PHE A 67 3.24 -18.60 -6.13
C PHE A 67 1.79 -18.27 -6.46
N THR A 68 0.82 -18.88 -5.72
CA THR A 68 -0.61 -18.73 -6.02
C THR A 68 -1.25 -17.57 -5.26
N ALA A 69 -2.42 -17.11 -5.72
CA ALA A 69 -3.21 -16.08 -5.03
C ALA A 69 -3.56 -16.47 -3.58
N GLU A 70 -3.99 -17.72 -3.36
CA GLU A 70 -4.27 -18.24 -2.01
C GLU A 70 -3.05 -18.14 -1.09
N GLN A 71 -1.89 -18.58 -1.58
CA GLN A 71 -0.64 -18.50 -0.82
C GLN A 71 -0.24 -17.04 -0.54
N PHE A 72 -0.53 -16.14 -1.47
CA PHE A 72 -0.29 -14.71 -1.29
C PHE A 72 -1.15 -14.12 -0.18
N TYR A 73 -2.45 -14.46 -0.14
CA TYR A 73 -3.34 -14.01 0.92
C TYR A 73 -2.92 -14.59 2.28
N ASN A 74 -2.65 -15.88 2.36
CA ASN A 74 -2.18 -16.52 3.59
C ASN A 74 -0.86 -15.90 4.09
N LEU A 75 0.08 -15.62 3.19
CA LEU A 75 1.33 -14.96 3.53
C LEU A 75 1.10 -13.55 4.08
N SER A 76 0.15 -12.79 3.50
CA SER A 76 -0.17 -11.45 3.95
C SER A 76 -0.67 -11.40 5.40
N HIS A 77 -1.29 -12.47 5.88
CA HIS A 77 -1.80 -12.57 7.26
C HIS A 77 -0.71 -12.52 8.33
N LEU A 78 0.57 -12.73 7.96
CA LEU A 78 1.68 -12.51 8.89
C LEU A 78 1.86 -11.03 9.29
N MET A 79 1.31 -10.09 8.50
CA MET A 79 1.22 -8.67 8.89
C MET A 79 0.24 -8.41 10.03
N ILE A 80 -0.65 -9.36 10.30
CA ILE A 80 -1.68 -9.30 11.33
C ILE A 80 -1.62 -10.52 12.28
N ASP A 81 -0.46 -11.19 12.33
CA ASP A 81 -0.24 -12.32 13.24
C ASP A 81 -0.56 -11.94 14.71
N GLU A 82 -1.02 -12.89 15.48
CA GLU A 82 -1.34 -12.68 16.90
C GLU A 82 -0.12 -12.21 17.73
N VAL A 83 1.10 -12.64 17.32
CA VAL A 83 2.35 -12.33 18.02
C VAL A 83 3.00 -11.07 17.43
N PRO A 84 3.16 -9.99 18.22
CA PRO A 84 3.73 -8.72 17.74
C PRO A 84 5.10 -8.85 17.10
N GLN A 85 5.96 -9.72 17.68
CA GLN A 85 7.31 -9.97 17.18
C GLN A 85 7.29 -10.60 15.77
N VAL A 86 6.28 -11.42 15.46
CA VAL A 86 6.09 -11.98 14.11
C VAL A 86 5.73 -10.86 13.14
N ARG A 87 4.77 -10.00 13.49
CA ARG A 87 4.34 -8.87 12.64
C ARG A 87 5.51 -7.94 12.32
N GLU A 88 6.28 -7.53 13.34
CA GLU A 88 7.44 -6.65 13.18
C GLU A 88 8.54 -7.29 12.34
N ALA A 89 8.92 -8.53 12.66
CA ALA A 89 9.98 -9.24 11.95
C ALA A 89 9.59 -9.56 10.50
N PHE A 90 8.32 -9.91 10.24
CA PHE A 90 7.82 -10.13 8.90
C PHE A 90 7.83 -8.84 8.08
N ALA A 91 7.31 -7.73 8.62
CA ALA A 91 7.34 -6.43 7.95
C ALA A 91 8.78 -5.99 7.61
N THR A 92 9.74 -6.23 8.52
CA THR A 92 11.16 -5.96 8.26
C THR A 92 11.71 -6.79 7.10
N LYS A 93 11.35 -8.07 7.01
CA LYS A 93 11.78 -8.95 5.91
C LYS A 93 11.12 -8.56 4.59
N LEU A 94 9.84 -8.19 4.63
CA LEU A 94 9.09 -7.68 3.49
C LEU A 94 9.78 -6.44 2.91
N HIS A 95 10.03 -5.42 3.76
CA HIS A 95 10.76 -4.21 3.37
C HIS A 95 12.13 -4.52 2.77
N LYS A 96 12.93 -5.37 3.43
CA LYS A 96 14.25 -5.79 2.90
C LYS A 96 14.14 -6.43 1.52
N GLY A 97 13.10 -7.23 1.28
CA GLY A 97 12.84 -7.83 -0.03
C GLY A 97 12.43 -6.80 -1.09
N LEU A 98 11.55 -5.86 -0.74
CA LEU A 98 11.07 -4.81 -1.64
C LEU A 98 12.13 -3.76 -1.98
N SER A 99 13.02 -3.47 -1.02
CA SER A 99 14.04 -2.41 -1.12
C SER A 99 15.33 -2.82 -1.85
N LYS A 100 15.48 -4.08 -2.25
CA LYS A 100 16.63 -4.55 -3.04
C LYS A 100 16.65 -3.93 -4.45
N GLY A 101 17.66 -4.27 -5.24
CA GLY A 101 17.88 -3.69 -6.58
C GLY A 101 16.68 -3.80 -7.53
N ILE A 102 15.90 -2.74 -7.59
CA ILE A 102 14.76 -2.58 -8.50
C ILE A 102 15.28 -2.52 -9.94
N PRO A 103 14.65 -3.16 -10.91
CA PRO A 103 13.43 -3.99 -10.83
C PRO A 103 13.69 -5.50 -10.72
N ASN A 104 14.95 -5.95 -10.77
CA ASN A 104 15.26 -7.35 -11.11
C ASN A 104 15.63 -8.21 -9.90
N LYS A 105 16.00 -7.62 -8.78
CA LYS A 105 16.48 -8.33 -7.57
C LYS A 105 15.62 -8.07 -6.35
N CYS A 106 14.45 -7.47 -6.53
CA CYS A 106 13.49 -7.18 -5.46
C CYS A 106 12.26 -8.06 -5.56
N LEU A 107 11.48 -8.09 -4.48
CA LEU A 107 10.11 -8.63 -4.52
C LEU A 107 9.26 -7.87 -5.55
N PRO A 108 8.34 -8.56 -6.25
CA PRO A 108 7.33 -7.94 -7.09
C PRO A 108 6.53 -6.85 -6.36
N LEU A 109 5.94 -5.93 -7.12
CA LEU A 109 5.17 -4.81 -6.60
C LEU A 109 3.94 -5.28 -5.79
N ASP A 110 3.37 -6.42 -6.15
CA ASP A 110 2.23 -7.08 -5.49
C ASP A 110 2.40 -7.09 -3.97
N PHE A 111 3.60 -7.42 -3.52
CA PHE A 111 3.93 -7.53 -2.09
C PHE A 111 3.81 -6.20 -1.33
N MET A 112 3.84 -5.05 -2.01
CA MET A 112 3.57 -3.75 -1.37
C MET A 112 2.11 -3.63 -0.91
N GLY A 113 1.17 -4.34 -1.54
CA GLY A 113 -0.23 -4.39 -1.12
C GLY A 113 -0.41 -4.87 0.33
N MET A 114 0.51 -5.73 0.82
CA MET A 114 0.47 -6.23 2.20
C MET A 114 0.61 -5.12 3.25
N TYR A 115 1.23 -3.98 2.92
CA TYR A 115 1.32 -2.84 3.82
C TYR A 115 -0.05 -2.29 4.24
N ALA A 116 -1.10 -2.51 3.45
CA ALA A 116 -2.45 -2.07 3.80
C ALA A 116 -2.90 -2.62 5.15
N LEU A 117 -2.55 -3.87 5.49
CA LEU A 117 -2.94 -4.51 6.73
C LEU A 117 -2.36 -3.82 7.98
N ALA A 118 -1.26 -3.06 7.85
CA ALA A 118 -0.73 -2.26 8.93
C ALA A 118 -1.63 -1.07 9.33
N GLY A 119 -2.65 -0.75 8.53
CA GLY A 119 -3.68 0.22 8.91
C GLY A 119 -4.48 -0.18 10.16
N ARG A 120 -4.53 -1.48 10.48
CA ARG A 120 -5.18 -2.04 11.68
C ARG A 120 -4.21 -2.48 12.79
N GLU A 121 -2.89 -2.25 12.62
CA GLU A 121 -1.89 -2.59 13.63
C GLU A 121 -2.18 -1.86 14.96
N PRO A 122 -2.37 -2.60 16.07
CA PRO A 122 -2.69 -1.98 17.36
C PRO A 122 -1.50 -1.28 18.02
N GLU A 123 -0.27 -1.80 17.81
CA GLU A 123 0.93 -1.23 18.40
C GLU A 123 1.44 -0.04 17.60
N ARG A 124 1.41 1.16 18.22
CA ARG A 124 1.84 2.41 17.58
C ARG A 124 3.27 2.34 17.06
N ARG A 125 4.17 1.68 17.79
CA ARG A 125 5.58 1.51 17.42
C ARG A 125 5.72 0.70 16.13
N ILE A 126 5.07 -0.46 16.03
CA ILE A 126 5.11 -1.33 14.85
C ILE A 126 4.44 -0.62 13.67
N ARG A 127 3.28 0.02 13.91
CA ARG A 127 2.57 0.78 12.86
C ARG A 127 3.45 1.90 12.28
N ALA A 128 4.15 2.66 13.13
CA ALA A 128 5.05 3.71 12.69
C ALA A 128 6.24 3.16 11.90
N LEU A 129 6.83 2.05 12.35
CA LEU A 129 7.91 1.36 11.66
C LEU A 129 7.49 0.89 10.27
N VAL A 130 6.34 0.22 10.15
CA VAL A 130 5.81 -0.24 8.86
C VAL A 130 5.51 0.93 7.93
N ARG A 131 4.97 2.05 8.48
CA ARG A 131 4.77 3.27 7.71
C ARG A 131 6.08 3.82 7.15
N GLN A 132 7.13 3.86 7.96
CA GLN A 132 8.47 4.28 7.51
C GLN A 132 8.99 3.41 6.38
N TYR A 133 8.86 2.09 6.49
CA TYR A 133 9.26 1.14 5.47
C TYR A 133 8.51 1.37 4.16
N MET A 134 7.19 1.49 4.23
CA MET A 134 6.34 1.74 3.07
C MET A 134 6.70 3.05 2.37
N LEU A 135 6.89 4.14 3.13
CA LEU A 135 7.29 5.43 2.58
C LEU A 135 8.64 5.35 1.86
N ALA A 136 9.63 4.67 2.46
CA ALA A 136 10.93 4.47 1.84
C ALA A 136 10.84 3.68 0.53
N ASP A 137 10.00 2.64 0.48
CA ASP A 137 9.79 1.84 -0.73
C ASP A 137 9.05 2.63 -1.81
N VAL A 138 8.06 3.46 -1.44
CA VAL A 138 7.36 4.37 -2.38
C VAL A 138 8.33 5.37 -3.00
N VAL A 139 9.14 6.05 -2.18
CA VAL A 139 10.13 7.04 -2.65
C VAL A 139 11.12 6.38 -3.61
N ARG A 140 11.72 5.25 -3.22
CA ARG A 140 12.69 4.53 -4.03
C ARG A 140 12.14 4.09 -5.38
N ARG A 141 10.90 3.62 -5.43
CA ARG A 141 10.25 3.20 -6.67
C ARG A 141 9.93 4.41 -7.57
N ARG A 142 9.48 5.52 -7.00
CA ARG A 142 9.25 6.78 -7.74
C ARG A 142 10.56 7.36 -8.32
N GLU A 143 11.64 7.32 -7.56
CA GLU A 143 12.96 7.70 -8.07
C GLU A 143 13.38 6.83 -9.24
N TYR A 144 13.20 5.52 -9.13
CA TYR A 144 13.49 4.60 -10.24
C TYR A 144 12.63 4.92 -11.48
N VAL A 145 11.31 5.14 -11.32
CA VAL A 145 10.42 5.54 -12.43
C VAL A 145 10.90 6.83 -13.08
N ARG A 146 11.27 7.84 -12.29
CA ARG A 146 11.81 9.11 -12.80
C ARG A 146 13.07 8.89 -13.64
N ASN A 147 13.98 8.05 -13.19
CA ASN A 147 15.23 7.78 -13.88
C ASN A 147 15.01 7.04 -15.20
N ILE A 148 14.09 6.08 -15.27
CA ILE A 148 13.82 5.36 -16.53
C ILE A 148 13.07 6.23 -17.54
N THR A 149 12.22 7.15 -17.11
CA THR A 149 11.50 8.05 -18.02
C THR A 149 12.41 9.08 -18.69
N VAL A 150 13.52 9.43 -18.05
CA VAL A 150 14.53 10.35 -18.62
C VAL A 150 15.48 9.65 -19.58
N GLY A 151 15.77 8.35 -19.38
CA GLY A 151 16.85 7.64 -20.08
C GLY A 151 16.43 6.62 -21.16
N THR A 152 15.14 6.30 -21.29
CA THR A 152 14.65 5.23 -22.19
C THR A 152 13.56 5.72 -23.15
N LYS A 153 13.35 4.95 -24.25
CA LYS A 153 12.19 5.19 -25.12
C LYS A 153 10.91 5.12 -24.29
N VAL A 154 10.06 6.14 -24.40
CA VAL A 154 8.83 6.33 -23.60
C VAL A 154 7.95 5.07 -23.56
N GLU A 155 7.76 4.39 -24.71
CA GLU A 155 6.96 3.17 -24.80
C GLU A 155 7.46 2.04 -23.90
N ARG A 156 8.79 1.85 -23.81
CA ARG A 156 9.38 0.82 -22.96
C ARG A 156 9.27 1.16 -21.47
N ALA A 157 9.36 2.44 -21.14
CA ALA A 157 9.14 2.90 -19.77
C ALA A 157 7.68 2.67 -19.33
N VAL A 158 6.73 3.05 -20.18
CA VAL A 158 5.27 2.89 -19.94
C VAL A 158 4.91 1.41 -19.71
N SER A 159 5.45 0.48 -20.51
CA SER A 159 5.16 -0.95 -20.33
C SER A 159 5.63 -1.54 -19.01
N GLN A 160 6.61 -0.92 -18.34
CA GLN A 160 7.14 -1.36 -17.04
C GLN A 160 6.39 -0.75 -15.85
N LEU A 161 5.67 0.35 -16.02
CA LEU A 161 5.00 1.06 -14.94
C LEU A 161 4.10 0.18 -14.05
N PRO A 162 3.28 -0.75 -14.60
CA PRO A 162 2.44 -1.63 -13.78
C PRO A 162 3.21 -2.51 -12.80
N HIS A 163 4.50 -2.75 -13.05
CA HIS A 163 5.35 -3.59 -12.21
C HIS A 163 6.21 -2.80 -11.22
N ILE A 164 6.29 -1.48 -11.37
CA ILE A 164 7.24 -0.64 -10.63
C ILE A 164 6.56 0.51 -9.91
N LEU A 165 5.57 1.14 -10.52
CA LEU A 165 4.91 2.33 -10.00
C LEU A 165 4.13 2.01 -8.71
N PRO A 166 4.46 2.62 -7.56
CA PRO A 166 3.84 2.28 -6.28
C PRO A 166 2.34 2.56 -6.23
N ASP A 167 1.82 3.39 -7.11
CA ASP A 167 0.40 3.72 -7.23
C ASP A 167 -0.47 2.47 -7.53
N TYR A 168 0.10 1.46 -8.20
CA TYR A 168 -0.54 0.16 -8.40
C TYR A 168 -0.67 -0.68 -7.11
N MET A 169 -0.08 -0.25 -5.99
CA MET A 169 -0.23 -0.93 -4.69
C MET A 169 -1.71 -1.12 -4.30
N LEU A 170 -2.58 -0.19 -4.71
CA LEU A 170 -4.03 -0.28 -4.47
C LEU A 170 -4.64 -1.54 -5.09
N VAL A 171 -4.22 -1.91 -6.30
CA VAL A 171 -4.74 -3.09 -7.03
C VAL A 171 -4.46 -4.38 -6.27
N PHE A 172 -3.33 -4.45 -5.58
CA PHE A 172 -2.96 -5.62 -4.78
C PHE A 172 -3.53 -5.58 -3.36
N ALA A 173 -3.76 -4.40 -2.83
CA ALA A 173 -4.36 -4.23 -1.51
C ALA A 173 -5.84 -4.62 -1.47
N VAL A 174 -6.60 -4.35 -2.54
CA VAL A 174 -8.04 -4.68 -2.61
C VAL A 174 -8.29 -6.17 -2.38
N PRO A 175 -7.68 -7.11 -3.13
CA PRO A 175 -7.90 -8.53 -2.89
C PRO A 175 -7.40 -9.00 -1.51
N ILE A 176 -6.27 -8.48 -1.00
CA ILE A 176 -5.79 -8.78 0.36
C ILE A 176 -6.84 -8.40 1.41
N LEU A 177 -7.45 -7.22 1.29
CA LEU A 177 -8.46 -6.76 2.23
C LEU A 177 -9.79 -7.52 2.08
N THR A 178 -10.12 -7.96 0.87
CA THR A 178 -11.28 -8.82 0.59
C THR A 178 -11.16 -10.17 1.30
N HIS A 179 -9.95 -10.75 1.30
CA HIS A 179 -9.63 -12.03 1.92
C HIS A 179 -9.13 -11.92 3.37
N ASP A 180 -9.24 -10.73 4.00
CA ASP A 180 -8.96 -10.59 5.43
C ASP A 180 -9.97 -11.42 6.24
N PRO A 181 -9.52 -12.38 7.08
CA PRO A 181 -10.40 -13.21 7.89
C PRO A 181 -11.34 -12.42 8.82
N ALA A 182 -10.98 -11.21 9.19
CA ALA A 182 -11.80 -10.35 10.03
C ALA A 182 -12.86 -9.57 9.23
N PHE A 183 -12.81 -9.59 7.90
CA PHE A 183 -13.81 -8.97 7.02
C PHE A 183 -14.78 -10.03 6.51
N THR A 184 -15.83 -10.32 7.28
CA THR A 184 -16.79 -11.41 7.02
C THR A 184 -18.02 -10.98 6.22
N ALA A 185 -18.45 -9.71 6.36
CA ALA A 185 -19.68 -9.21 5.73
C ALA A 185 -19.44 -7.82 5.10
N TYR A 186 -19.86 -7.68 3.84
CA TYR A 186 -19.64 -6.45 3.04
C TYR A 186 -20.43 -5.24 3.52
N ASP A 187 -21.51 -5.45 4.29
CA ASP A 187 -22.42 -4.43 4.83
C ASP A 187 -22.12 -4.09 6.31
N ASN A 188 -21.16 -4.75 6.93
CA ASN A 188 -20.79 -4.49 8.32
C ASN A 188 -19.97 -3.19 8.43
N VAL A 189 -20.63 -2.14 8.95
CA VAL A 189 -20.04 -0.80 9.09
C VAL A 189 -18.77 -0.80 9.96
N ALA A 190 -18.72 -1.60 11.03
CA ALA A 190 -17.55 -1.65 11.90
C ALA A 190 -16.34 -2.26 11.18
N GLN A 191 -16.54 -3.34 10.44
CA GLN A 191 -15.50 -3.99 9.64
C GLN A 191 -15.04 -3.08 8.48
N LEU A 192 -15.98 -2.43 7.79
CA LEU A 192 -15.66 -1.48 6.72
C LEU A 192 -14.86 -0.26 7.24
N LYS A 193 -15.09 0.20 8.47
CA LYS A 193 -14.25 1.25 9.09
C LYS A 193 -12.81 0.79 9.28
N VAL A 194 -12.59 -0.48 9.63
CA VAL A 194 -11.25 -1.05 9.71
C VAL A 194 -10.60 -1.12 8.33
N VAL A 195 -11.33 -1.62 7.33
CA VAL A 195 -10.88 -1.66 5.93
C VAL A 195 -10.54 -0.25 5.42
N LYS A 196 -11.35 0.76 5.77
CA LYS A 196 -11.09 2.17 5.46
C LYS A 196 -9.76 2.65 6.03
N ASN A 197 -9.44 2.28 7.26
CA ASN A 197 -8.14 2.63 7.87
C ASN A 197 -6.98 1.95 7.14
N CYS A 198 -7.16 0.70 6.71
CA CYS A 198 -6.18 -0.03 5.92
C CYS A 198 -5.95 0.63 4.55
N LEU A 199 -7.02 0.99 3.85
CA LEU A 199 -6.95 1.72 2.58
C LEU A 199 -6.29 3.09 2.77
N TRP A 200 -6.67 3.84 3.81
CA TRP A 200 -6.08 5.14 4.08
C TRP A 200 -4.59 5.05 4.40
N PHE A 201 -4.16 4.02 5.11
CA PHE A 201 -2.75 3.82 5.43
C PHE A 201 -1.85 3.81 4.20
N ILE A 202 -2.31 3.19 3.09
CA ILE A 202 -1.56 3.13 1.83
C ILE A 202 -1.86 4.30 0.89
N LEU A 203 -3.09 4.82 0.89
CA LEU A 203 -3.49 5.89 -0.02
C LEU A 203 -2.96 7.26 0.41
N GLU A 204 -2.81 7.51 1.72
CA GLU A 204 -2.31 8.79 2.23
C GLU A 204 -0.98 9.19 1.58
N PRO A 205 0.09 8.38 1.57
CA PRO A 205 1.35 8.75 0.94
C PRO A 205 1.30 8.78 -0.59
N LEU A 206 0.31 8.13 -1.19
CA LEU A 206 0.14 8.12 -2.64
C LEU A 206 -0.62 9.35 -3.14
N ILE A 207 -1.54 9.89 -2.34
CA ILE A 207 -2.40 11.03 -2.67
C ILE A 207 -1.82 12.33 -2.11
N MET A 208 -1.49 12.33 -0.80
CA MET A 208 -1.03 13.53 -0.11
C MET A 208 0.44 13.80 -0.38
N ARG A 209 0.81 15.06 -0.61
CA ARG A 209 2.19 15.47 -0.90
C ARG A 209 2.79 14.75 -2.11
N ASN A 210 1.97 14.54 -3.12
CA ASN A 210 2.37 13.89 -4.37
C ASN A 210 2.10 14.85 -5.54
N ASP A 211 3.16 15.45 -6.07
CA ASP A 211 3.07 16.37 -7.22
C ASP A 211 2.63 15.64 -8.50
N PHE A 212 2.73 14.32 -8.51
CA PHE A 212 2.33 13.45 -9.63
C PHE A 212 0.98 12.75 -9.39
N TYR A 213 0.24 13.14 -8.34
CA TYR A 213 -1.07 12.56 -8.08
C TYR A 213 -2.01 12.79 -9.27
N CYS A 214 -2.62 11.70 -9.74
CA CYS A 214 -3.58 11.71 -10.80
C CYS A 214 -4.89 11.03 -10.37
N TYR A 215 -5.90 11.83 -10.09
CA TYR A 215 -7.22 11.33 -9.72
C TYR A 215 -7.80 10.40 -10.79
N GLY A 216 -7.69 10.78 -12.06
CA GLY A 216 -8.20 10.00 -13.19
C GLY A 216 -7.62 8.59 -13.24
N PHE A 217 -6.34 8.43 -12.91
CA PHE A 217 -5.70 7.13 -12.84
C PHE A 217 -6.28 6.24 -11.73
N TYR A 218 -6.42 6.76 -10.51
CA TYR A 218 -7.01 6.01 -9.39
C TYR A 218 -8.47 5.67 -9.63
N LYS A 219 -9.24 6.60 -10.21
CA LYS A 219 -10.61 6.35 -10.64
C LYS A 219 -10.66 5.19 -11.62
N SER A 220 -9.84 5.23 -12.67
CA SER A 220 -9.76 4.20 -13.69
C SER A 220 -9.36 2.82 -13.14
N LEU A 221 -8.41 2.79 -12.18
CA LEU A 221 -8.02 1.56 -11.47
C LEU A 221 -9.20 0.95 -10.71
N VAL A 222 -9.90 1.76 -9.92
CA VAL A 222 -11.03 1.27 -9.10
C VAL A 222 -12.19 0.83 -9.97
N GLU A 223 -12.53 1.58 -11.01
CA GLU A 223 -13.59 1.21 -11.97
C GLU A 223 -13.27 -0.11 -12.67
N ARG A 224 -12.02 -0.30 -13.10
CA ARG A 224 -11.60 -1.58 -13.72
C ARG A 224 -11.63 -2.74 -12.73
N MET A 225 -11.18 -2.56 -11.48
CA MET A 225 -11.31 -3.62 -10.47
C MET A 225 -12.78 -4.00 -10.25
N LYS A 226 -13.67 -3.03 -10.25
CA LYS A 226 -15.11 -3.24 -9.99
C LYS A 226 -15.84 -3.98 -11.10
N VAL A 227 -15.32 -3.99 -12.35
CA VAL A 227 -15.85 -4.82 -13.46
C VAL A 227 -15.26 -6.23 -13.50
N HIS A 228 -14.53 -6.63 -12.46
CA HIS A 228 -13.99 -7.98 -12.33
C HIS A 228 -14.58 -8.68 -11.11
N LYS A 229 -14.48 -10.00 -11.09
CA LYS A 229 -14.75 -10.87 -9.95
C LYS A 229 -13.45 -11.28 -9.26
N ASP A 230 -13.57 -11.80 -8.06
CA ASP A 230 -12.45 -12.45 -7.40
C ASP A 230 -12.00 -13.69 -8.15
N ALA A 231 -10.73 -13.79 -8.52
CA ALA A 231 -10.23 -14.90 -9.31
C ALA A 231 -10.18 -16.24 -8.55
N LEU A 232 -10.12 -16.20 -7.23
CA LEU A 232 -10.10 -17.41 -6.39
C LEU A 232 -11.52 -17.96 -6.15
N ASN A 233 -12.53 -17.08 -6.10
CA ASN A 233 -13.92 -17.40 -5.75
C ASN A 233 -14.91 -16.75 -6.72
N GLU A 234 -14.77 -16.99 -8.03
CA GLU A 234 -15.54 -16.34 -9.08
C GLU A 234 -17.07 -16.52 -8.93
N THR A 235 -17.50 -17.67 -8.39
CA THR A 235 -18.92 -18.03 -8.22
C THR A 235 -19.47 -17.66 -6.85
N ASP A 236 -18.64 -17.20 -5.90
CA ASP A 236 -19.06 -16.80 -4.56
C ASP A 236 -19.43 -15.31 -4.53
N ASP A 237 -20.72 -15.05 -4.58
CA ASP A 237 -21.24 -13.68 -4.56
C ASP A 237 -20.88 -12.95 -3.26
N ALA A 238 -20.77 -13.64 -2.12
CA ALA A 238 -20.42 -13.01 -0.86
C ALA A 238 -18.98 -12.44 -0.90
N VAL A 239 -18.04 -13.15 -1.49
CA VAL A 239 -16.66 -12.69 -1.70
C VAL A 239 -16.63 -11.56 -2.71
N ASN A 240 -17.36 -11.69 -3.82
CA ASN A 240 -17.45 -10.65 -4.85
C ASN A 240 -18.04 -9.35 -4.29
N TYR A 241 -19.10 -9.41 -3.48
CA TYR A 241 -19.68 -8.23 -2.84
C TYR A 241 -18.71 -7.56 -1.86
N LYS A 242 -17.92 -8.35 -1.12
CA LYS A 242 -16.83 -7.79 -0.28
C LYS A 242 -15.81 -7.05 -1.14
N MET A 243 -15.35 -7.63 -2.24
CA MET A 243 -14.36 -7.00 -3.13
C MET A 243 -14.90 -5.70 -3.71
N TRP A 244 -16.14 -5.69 -4.19
CA TRP A 244 -16.77 -4.48 -4.73
C TRP A 244 -17.01 -3.41 -3.65
N ALA A 245 -17.35 -3.82 -2.43
CA ALA A 245 -17.44 -2.89 -1.29
C ALA A 245 -16.09 -2.25 -0.95
N VAL A 246 -14.99 -3.02 -1.01
CA VAL A 246 -13.63 -2.48 -0.83
C VAL A 246 -13.28 -1.49 -1.95
N CYS A 247 -13.66 -1.78 -3.20
CA CYS A 247 -13.49 -0.85 -4.32
C CYS A 247 -14.26 0.46 -4.11
N ASP A 248 -15.55 0.37 -3.75
CA ASP A 248 -16.37 1.55 -3.48
C ASP A 248 -15.83 2.36 -2.30
N LEU A 249 -15.33 1.69 -1.27
CA LEU A 249 -14.70 2.33 -0.12
C LEU A 249 -13.41 3.05 -0.50
N ALA A 250 -12.58 2.43 -1.35
CA ALA A 250 -11.37 3.04 -1.89
C ALA A 250 -11.72 4.32 -2.66
N MET A 251 -12.74 4.27 -3.53
CA MET A 251 -13.23 5.43 -4.28
C MET A 251 -13.74 6.52 -3.34
N SER A 252 -14.52 6.17 -2.30
CA SER A 252 -15.02 7.11 -1.30
C SER A 252 -13.87 7.80 -0.54
N VAL A 253 -12.80 7.07 -0.20
CA VAL A 253 -11.61 7.63 0.44
C VAL A 253 -10.88 8.57 -0.50
N ILE A 254 -10.67 8.18 -1.76
CA ILE A 254 -10.00 8.99 -2.77
C ILE A 254 -10.78 10.29 -2.99
N TRP A 255 -12.09 10.24 -3.18
CA TRP A 255 -12.94 11.41 -3.35
C TRP A 255 -12.92 12.36 -2.15
N SER A 256 -12.95 11.81 -0.95
CA SER A 256 -12.97 12.61 0.27
C SER A 256 -11.70 13.43 0.51
N ARG A 257 -10.61 13.08 -0.18
CA ARG A 257 -9.28 13.64 0.03
C ARG A 257 -8.69 14.37 -1.20
N SER A 258 -9.29 14.18 -2.36
CA SER A 258 -8.91 14.94 -3.55
C SER A 258 -9.53 16.33 -3.47
N GLY A 259 -8.71 17.35 -3.26
CA GLY A 259 -9.15 18.76 -3.19
C GLY A 259 -9.57 19.36 -4.54
N SER A 260 -9.03 18.83 -5.63
CA SER A 260 -9.40 19.15 -7.01
C SER A 260 -9.43 17.89 -7.85
N PHE A 261 -10.45 17.76 -8.69
CA PHE A 261 -10.60 16.60 -9.59
C PHE A 261 -9.93 16.89 -10.95
N GLU A 262 -8.70 17.35 -10.94
CA GLU A 262 -7.98 17.51 -12.20
C GLU A 262 -7.76 16.13 -12.82
N LEU A 263 -8.39 15.92 -13.97
CA LEU A 263 -8.13 14.77 -14.83
C LEU A 263 -6.85 15.08 -15.60
N ARG A 264 -5.72 14.62 -15.08
CA ARG A 264 -4.45 14.62 -15.82
C ARG A 264 -4.35 13.32 -16.58
N ASP A 265 -3.86 13.38 -17.81
CA ASP A 265 -3.52 12.19 -18.57
C ASP A 265 -2.36 11.47 -17.85
N PHE A 266 -2.62 10.23 -17.46
CA PHE A 266 -1.61 9.40 -16.84
C PHE A 266 -1.05 8.42 -17.89
N PRO A 267 0.26 8.34 -18.08
CA PRO A 267 0.86 7.59 -19.17
C PRO A 267 0.79 6.07 -19.01
N ALA A 268 0.09 5.56 -18.01
CA ALA A 268 -0.02 4.13 -17.76
C ALA A 268 -1.45 3.63 -17.89
N ASP A 269 -1.62 2.51 -18.59
CA ASP A 269 -2.88 1.77 -18.59
C ASP A 269 -3.17 1.20 -17.22
N ALA A 270 -4.44 1.29 -16.79
CA ALA A 270 -4.91 0.65 -15.57
C ALA A 270 -4.99 -0.88 -15.78
N ARG A 271 -3.85 -1.57 -15.72
CA ARG A 271 -3.79 -3.03 -15.87
C ARG A 271 -4.23 -3.72 -14.60
N ILE A 272 -5.11 -4.70 -14.76
CA ILE A 272 -5.63 -5.52 -13.66
C ILE A 272 -5.01 -6.92 -13.79
N PRO A 273 -4.31 -7.43 -12.75
CA PRO A 273 -3.66 -8.73 -12.80
C PRO A 273 -4.69 -9.87 -12.70
N THR A 274 -4.67 -10.76 -13.68
CA THR A 274 -5.57 -11.91 -13.78
C THR A 274 -5.40 -12.93 -12.66
N MET A 275 -4.29 -12.90 -11.96
CA MET A 275 -4.06 -13.75 -10.77
C MET A 275 -5.06 -13.48 -9.64
N TYR A 276 -5.53 -12.22 -9.53
CA TYR A 276 -6.41 -11.78 -8.44
C TYR A 276 -7.81 -11.41 -8.93
N PHE A 277 -7.96 -11.10 -10.22
CA PHE A 277 -9.18 -10.58 -10.80
C PHE A 277 -9.57 -11.37 -12.04
N ALA A 278 -10.74 -12.00 -12.02
CA ALA A 278 -11.33 -12.70 -13.16
C ALA A 278 -12.21 -11.74 -13.95
N PRO A 279 -12.19 -11.80 -15.30
CA PRO A 279 -13.06 -10.98 -16.11
C PRO A 279 -14.53 -11.37 -15.89
N GLN A 280 -15.41 -10.37 -15.84
CA GLN A 280 -16.84 -10.54 -15.67
C GLN A 280 -17.56 -10.13 -16.96
N THR A 281 -18.55 -10.92 -17.38
CA THR A 281 -19.41 -10.62 -18.54
C THR A 281 -20.56 -9.69 -18.20
N GLU A 282 -20.99 -9.65 -16.93
CA GLU A 282 -22.11 -8.87 -16.46
C GLU A 282 -21.64 -7.53 -15.89
N TYR A 283 -22.07 -6.41 -16.46
CA TYR A 283 -21.73 -5.05 -16.02
C TYR A 283 -22.49 -4.58 -14.76
N PHE A 284 -23.04 -5.51 -14.01
CA PHE A 284 -23.90 -5.24 -12.86
C PHE A 284 -23.21 -4.45 -11.73
N ALA A 285 -21.93 -4.75 -11.47
CA ALA A 285 -21.22 -4.19 -10.33
C ALA A 285 -20.94 -2.68 -10.45
N ASN A 286 -20.83 -2.13 -11.68
CA ASN A 286 -20.51 -0.71 -11.88
C ASN A 286 -21.65 0.24 -11.52
N THR A 287 -22.90 -0.20 -11.65
CA THR A 287 -24.08 0.62 -11.43
C THR A 287 -24.55 0.62 -9.97
N ARG A 288 -24.11 -0.39 -9.19
CA ARG A 288 -24.49 -0.54 -7.78
C ARG A 288 -23.37 -0.14 -6.85
N VAL A 289 -23.73 0.58 -5.78
CA VAL A 289 -22.83 0.90 -4.65
C VAL A 289 -23.06 -0.13 -3.55
N PHE A 290 -21.96 -0.80 -3.14
CA PHE A 290 -21.98 -1.86 -2.12
C PHE A 290 -21.62 -1.33 -0.72
N LEU A 291 -21.66 0.01 -0.51
CA LEU A 291 -21.40 0.62 0.78
C LEU A 291 -22.69 1.02 1.49
N PRO A 292 -22.76 0.85 2.81
CA PRO A 292 -23.75 1.51 3.64
C PRO A 292 -23.72 3.04 3.44
N PRO A 293 -24.88 3.73 3.53
CA PRO A 293 -24.99 5.17 3.28
C PRO A 293 -24.03 6.02 4.14
N GLU A 294 -23.73 5.56 5.35
CA GLU A 294 -22.85 6.24 6.32
C GLU A 294 -21.37 6.32 5.85
N LEU A 295 -20.96 5.44 4.97
CA LEU A 295 -19.58 5.36 4.45
C LEU A 295 -19.44 5.89 3.02
N GLN A 296 -20.56 6.21 2.38
CA GLN A 296 -20.54 6.83 1.06
C GLN A 296 -20.07 8.28 1.17
N PHE A 297 -19.23 8.70 0.24
CA PHE A 297 -18.84 10.09 0.12
C PHE A 297 -20.04 10.91 -0.35
N GLN A 298 -20.48 11.84 0.48
CA GLN A 298 -21.45 12.86 0.08
C GLN A 298 -20.68 14.16 -0.14
N PRO A 299 -20.65 14.70 -1.37
CA PRO A 299 -20.10 16.03 -1.59
C PRO A 299 -20.91 17.00 -0.76
N LYS A 300 -20.24 17.83 0.06
CA LYS A 300 -20.91 18.92 0.79
C LYS A 300 -21.64 19.76 -0.25
N ARG A 301 -22.97 19.74 -0.23
CA ARG A 301 -23.78 20.69 -0.98
C ARG A 301 -23.28 22.07 -0.54
N GLN A 302 -22.69 22.82 -1.47
CA GLN A 302 -22.52 24.24 -1.28
C GLN A 302 -23.92 24.75 -0.98
N ALA A 303 -24.10 25.31 0.22
CA ALA A 303 -25.34 26.00 0.54
C ALA A 303 -25.45 27.12 -0.49
N THR A 304 -26.32 26.91 -1.46
CA THR A 304 -26.80 27.98 -2.32
C THR A 304 -27.47 28.96 -1.36
N THR A 305 -26.81 30.05 -1.08
CA THR A 305 -27.41 31.25 -0.48
C THR A 305 -28.45 31.70 -1.50
N GLU A 306 -29.65 31.13 -1.43
CA GLU A 306 -30.82 31.72 -2.01
C GLU A 306 -31.01 33.05 -1.28
N GLY A 307 -30.52 34.07 -1.94
CA GLY A 307 -30.71 35.46 -1.52
C GLY A 307 -32.20 35.79 -1.47
N ASN A 308 -32.75 35.75 -0.28
CA ASN A 308 -34.06 36.29 -0.01
C ASN A 308 -34.00 37.81 -0.12
N ASN A 309 -34.21 38.27 -1.36
CA ASN A 309 -34.23 39.70 -1.73
C ASN A 309 -35.55 40.32 -1.29
N THR A 310 -35.76 40.48 0.02
CA THR A 310 -36.81 41.37 0.57
C THR A 310 -36.18 42.77 0.70
N ARG A 311 -36.40 43.57 -0.30
CA ARG A 311 -36.22 45.02 -0.27
C ARG A 311 -37.04 45.63 0.84
N SER A 312 -36.42 45.98 1.96
CA SER A 312 -36.96 47.02 2.89
C SER A 312 -36.09 48.27 2.75
N LYS A 313 -36.68 49.31 2.12
CA LYS A 313 -36.17 50.66 2.12
C LYS A 313 -36.07 51.18 3.57
N LYS A 314 -34.85 51.48 4.03
CA LYS A 314 -34.61 52.36 5.17
C LYS A 314 -33.70 53.50 4.76
N ARG A 315 -34.19 54.71 5.14
CA ARG A 315 -33.63 56.07 4.91
C ARG A 315 -32.20 56.19 5.45
N PRO A 316 -31.42 57.14 4.88
CA PRO A 316 -30.06 57.41 5.36
C PRO A 316 -30.07 58.29 6.61
N ARG A 317 -29.20 58.00 7.56
CA ARG A 317 -28.87 58.86 8.71
C ARG A 317 -27.43 59.38 8.53
N PRO A 318 -27.16 60.63 8.97
CA PRO A 318 -25.95 61.37 8.61
C PRO A 318 -24.73 60.97 9.44
N LEU A 319 -23.56 61.24 8.87
CA LEU A 319 -22.23 61.12 9.46
C LEU A 319 -22.04 62.06 10.66
N PRO A 320 -21.20 61.70 11.60
CA PRO A 320 -20.41 62.65 12.37
C PRO A 320 -18.94 62.64 11.98
N GLU A 321 -18.36 63.77 12.18
CA GLU A 321 -17.09 64.30 11.75
C GLU A 321 -15.86 63.61 12.35
N ARG A 322 -14.74 63.89 11.70
CA ARG A 322 -13.35 63.52 12.04
C ARG A 322 -12.93 64.07 13.41
N GLU A 323 -12.16 63.30 14.13
CA GLU A 323 -11.06 63.80 14.96
C GLU A 323 -9.81 62.90 14.80
N ASN A 324 -8.69 63.63 14.60
CA ASN A 324 -7.34 63.10 14.49
C ASN A 324 -6.79 62.70 15.84
N ALA A 325 -5.95 61.65 15.88
CA ALA A 325 -4.65 61.69 16.59
C ALA A 325 -3.92 60.34 16.46
N ASN A 326 -2.85 60.37 15.79
CA ASN A 326 -1.46 60.01 16.14
C ASN A 326 -1.17 58.67 16.81
N ASP A 327 -0.22 57.97 16.12
CA ASP A 327 0.95 57.26 16.65
C ASP A 327 0.72 56.08 17.60
N VAL A 328 0.99 54.86 17.07
CA VAL A 328 1.86 53.88 17.74
C VAL A 328 2.41 52.90 16.66
N GLU A 329 3.69 52.66 16.73
CA GLU A 329 4.55 51.81 15.89
C GLU A 329 4.19 50.30 15.90
N PRO A 330 4.65 49.54 14.90
CA PRO A 330 4.35 48.10 14.78
C PRO A 330 5.26 47.26 15.67
N SER A 331 4.69 46.37 16.46
CA SER A 331 5.42 45.34 17.20
C SER A 331 5.63 44.13 16.32
N GLU A 332 6.89 43.69 16.35
CA GLU A 332 7.50 42.59 15.61
C GLU A 332 6.78 41.25 15.78
N ALA A 333 6.56 40.57 14.65
CA ALA A 333 6.18 39.18 14.62
C ALA A 333 7.41 38.29 14.90
N SER A 334 7.39 37.56 15.99
CA SER A 334 8.43 36.60 16.32
C SER A 334 8.28 35.33 15.48
N ASP A 335 9.21 35.16 14.54
CA ASP A 335 9.47 33.90 13.83
C ASP A 335 9.98 32.84 14.83
N THR A 336 9.17 31.86 15.15
CA THR A 336 9.62 30.67 15.87
C THR A 336 10.14 29.66 14.86
N GLN A 337 11.44 29.70 14.60
CA GLN A 337 12.16 28.65 13.88
C GLN A 337 12.23 27.40 14.76
N ILE A 338 11.58 26.32 14.29
CA ILE A 338 11.75 24.97 14.85
C ILE A 338 13.06 24.42 14.29
N GLN A 339 14.11 24.40 15.11
CA GLN A 339 15.35 23.73 14.83
C GLN A 339 15.15 22.20 14.92
N LEU A 340 15.50 21.52 13.82
CA LEU A 340 15.68 20.07 13.77
C LEU A 340 17.01 19.71 14.46
N PRO A 341 17.07 18.67 15.30
CA PRO A 341 18.32 18.22 15.88
C PRO A 341 19.23 17.62 14.81
N GLY A 342 20.51 18.05 14.86
CA GLY A 342 21.55 17.66 13.92
C GLY A 342 21.84 16.15 13.92
N LEU A 343 22.03 15.62 12.73
CA LEU A 343 22.65 14.33 12.48
C LEU A 343 24.17 14.53 12.62
N GLU A 344 24.75 14.02 13.68
CA GLU A 344 26.19 13.86 13.80
C GLU A 344 26.68 12.79 12.82
N ASN A 345 27.67 13.15 12.01
CA ASN A 345 28.37 12.20 11.13
C ASN A 345 29.25 11.28 11.99
N PRO A 346 29.30 9.98 11.71
CA PRO A 346 30.26 9.09 12.36
C PRO A 346 31.69 9.38 11.86
N PRO A 347 32.72 9.16 12.69
CA PRO A 347 34.10 9.46 12.34
C PRO A 347 34.62 8.56 11.21
N GLU A 348 35.36 9.18 10.32
CA GLU A 348 36.12 8.49 9.26
C GLU A 348 37.15 7.55 9.87
N THR A 349 37.02 6.26 9.61
CA THR A 349 38.05 5.28 9.95
C THR A 349 39.00 5.18 8.74
N GLU A 350 40.23 5.61 8.92
CA GLU A 350 41.31 5.41 7.95
C GLU A 350 41.51 3.91 7.68
N LEU A 351 41.34 3.53 6.41
CA LEU A 351 41.66 2.20 5.91
C LEU A 351 43.13 2.18 5.55
N GLU A 352 43.95 1.51 6.36
CA GLU A 352 45.32 1.11 5.97
C GLU A 352 45.29 0.12 4.82
N GLU A 353 45.99 0.44 3.73
CA GLU A 353 46.21 -0.46 2.60
C GLU A 353 47.17 -1.61 2.99
N PRO A 354 46.88 -2.87 2.70
CA PRO A 354 47.86 -3.95 2.88
C PRO A 354 48.89 -3.98 1.75
N GLN A 355 50.12 -3.79 2.13
CA GLN A 355 51.30 -3.94 1.22
C GLN A 355 51.38 -5.34 0.59
N ALA A 356 51.45 -5.36 -0.71
CA ALA A 356 51.69 -6.57 -1.48
C ALA A 356 53.11 -7.10 -1.29
N LYS A 357 53.28 -8.27 -0.66
CA LYS A 357 54.53 -9.04 -0.66
C LYS A 357 54.69 -9.74 -2.00
N ARG A 358 55.74 -9.31 -2.75
CA ARG A 358 56.26 -10.05 -3.90
C ARG A 358 56.87 -11.37 -3.43
N ALA A 359 56.38 -12.48 -3.91
CA ALA A 359 57.10 -13.76 -3.84
C ALA A 359 58.04 -13.86 -5.02
N VAL A 360 59.29 -14.08 -4.70
CA VAL A 360 60.35 -14.43 -5.65
C VAL A 360 60.32 -15.93 -5.85
N SER A 361 60.36 -16.34 -7.11
CA SER A 361 60.48 -17.72 -7.54
C SER A 361 61.89 -18.28 -7.26
N ASP A 362 61.94 -19.49 -6.84
CA ASP A 362 62.92 -20.51 -7.26
C ASP A 362 62.16 -21.81 -7.53
#